data_4990120a6da6153c8bdacd835eb72204
#
_entry.id   4990120a6da6153c8bdacd835eb72204
#
_cell.length_a   1.000
_cell.length_b   1.000
_cell.length_c   1.000
_cell.angle_alpha   90.00
_cell.angle_beta   90.00
_cell.angle_gamma   90.00
#
_symmetry.space_group_name_H-M   'P 1'
#
loop_
_entity.id
_entity.type
_entity.pdbx_description
1 polymer ?
#
loop_
_entity_poly.entity_id
_entity_poly.type
_entity_poly.pdbx_seq_one_letter_code
_entity_poly.pdbx_strand_id
1 'polypeptide(L)'
;MTTISENRRKRVEPLRCKGSTYFANLQVPFDLTGKLPACSGDVSGSGVCRKGAGVMELKNFNDFCREMRHCGFSMGGGNAKGVFALVDYDWTNQEELDTPVKWHCGDPEVDPWEWRMRVLEECADIAYSKVFFKTSGFITGDWYPYFFAVRRNGESLEEAYERGGVSHTAKQIYDIVSEGCVALHEIKTLGGFGKEDKAKFDRALVELQMGFYITMTGRKQKKSKYGIEYGWNSTVFTTVENFWAERNFVIPELDAGDSYEKIREQILLLNPAAEEKTIRKFIKG
;
A
#
# COMPACT_ATOMS: atom_id res chain seq x y z
N MET A 1 -16.06 -46.89 23.43
CA MET A 1 -14.65 -46.43 23.40
C MET A 1 -14.33 -46.03 21.98
N THR A 2 -14.45 -44.78 21.69
CA THR A 2 -14.23 -44.21 20.35
C THR A 2 -13.13 -43.18 20.48
N THR A 3 -11.98 -43.49 19.92
CA THR A 3 -10.77 -42.70 19.95
C THR A 3 -10.90 -41.48 19.02
N ILE A 4 -10.88 -40.30 19.60
CA ILE A 4 -10.84 -39.04 18.88
C ILE A 4 -9.39 -38.85 18.38
N SER A 5 -9.20 -38.82 17.07
CA SER A 5 -7.92 -38.54 16.45
C SER A 5 -7.59 -37.05 16.61
N GLU A 6 -6.61 -36.73 17.42
CA GLU A 6 -5.99 -35.39 17.50
C GLU A 6 -5.28 -35.06 16.20
N ASN A 7 -5.89 -34.18 15.43
CA ASN A 7 -5.30 -33.59 14.25
C ASN A 7 -4.26 -32.54 14.73
N ARG A 8 -2.98 -32.92 14.83
CA ARG A 8 -1.88 -32.02 15.15
C ARG A 8 -1.79 -30.94 14.08
N ARG A 9 -2.37 -29.78 14.33
CA ARG A 9 -2.06 -28.53 13.60
C ARG A 9 -0.56 -28.28 13.77
N LYS A 10 0.22 -28.41 12.71
CA LYS A 10 1.61 -27.98 12.69
C LYS A 10 1.60 -26.47 12.94
N ARG A 11 2.04 -26.08 14.10
CA ARG A 11 2.26 -24.68 14.46
C ARG A 11 3.37 -24.16 13.53
N VAL A 12 2.98 -23.31 12.59
CA VAL A 12 3.96 -22.54 11.79
C VAL A 12 4.44 -21.43 12.73
N GLU A 13 5.72 -21.42 13.06
CA GLU A 13 6.28 -20.31 13.84
C GLU A 13 6.04 -19.00 13.09
N PRO A 14 5.49 -17.97 13.74
CA PRO A 14 5.33 -16.66 13.12
C PRO A 14 6.73 -16.16 12.75
N LEU A 15 6.95 -15.99 11.45
CA LEU A 15 8.15 -15.34 10.96
C LEU A 15 8.06 -13.88 11.42
N ARG A 16 8.93 -13.47 12.36
CA ARG A 16 9.27 -12.05 12.46
C ARG A 16 9.68 -11.64 11.05
N CYS A 17 8.99 -10.64 10.51
CA CYS A 17 9.47 -9.99 9.29
C CYS A 17 10.91 -9.60 9.62
N LYS A 18 11.88 -10.25 8.99
CA LYS A 18 13.27 -9.81 9.14
C LYS A 18 13.29 -8.41 8.56
N GLY A 19 13.17 -7.42 9.44
CA GLY A 19 13.48 -6.04 9.09
C GLY A 19 14.82 -6.11 8.36
N SER A 20 14.86 -5.61 7.14
CA SER A 20 16.13 -5.51 6.42
C SER A 20 17.09 -4.84 7.37
N THR A 21 18.29 -5.42 7.55
CA THR A 21 19.36 -4.85 8.35
C THR A 21 19.80 -3.45 7.89
N TYR A 22 19.18 -2.94 6.84
CA TYR A 22 19.34 -1.59 6.29
C TYR A 22 18.60 -0.49 7.07
N PHE A 23 17.57 -0.81 7.89
CA PHE A 23 16.82 0.22 8.62
C PHE A 23 17.50 0.70 9.92
N ALA A 24 18.57 0.06 10.37
CA ALA A 24 19.19 0.37 11.66
C ALA A 24 19.86 1.76 11.76
N ASN A 25 20.02 2.51 10.67
CA ASN A 25 20.75 3.79 10.63
C ASN A 25 20.01 4.98 10.03
N LEU A 26 18.71 4.89 9.73
CA LEU A 26 17.93 6.03 9.25
C LEU A 26 17.08 6.62 10.39
N GLN A 27 17.73 7.35 11.30
CA GLN A 27 17.05 8.35 12.12
C GLN A 27 16.74 9.56 11.23
N VAL A 28 15.60 9.55 10.57
CA VAL A 28 15.03 10.77 10.00
C VAL A 28 14.29 11.47 11.15
N PRO A 29 14.65 12.69 11.54
CA PRO A 29 13.90 13.41 12.57
C PRO A 29 12.52 13.73 12.03
N PHE A 30 11.49 13.19 12.64
CA PHE A 30 10.09 13.54 12.40
C PHE A 30 9.82 14.93 12.93
N ASP A 31 9.60 15.92 12.07
CA ASP A 31 9.17 17.27 12.47
C ASP A 31 7.64 17.35 12.45
N LEU A 32 7.04 17.33 13.63
CA LEU A 32 5.59 17.47 13.85
C LEU A 32 5.06 18.90 13.68
N THR A 33 5.89 19.87 13.27
CA THR A 33 5.48 21.28 13.27
C THR A 33 4.76 21.77 12.04
N GLY A 34 4.51 20.91 11.04
CA GLY A 34 3.54 21.15 9.96
C GLY A 34 3.82 22.37 9.05
N LYS A 35 5.03 22.91 9.01
CA LYS A 35 5.38 24.01 8.10
C LYS A 35 5.99 23.51 6.81
N LEU A 36 5.18 23.49 5.76
CA LEU A 36 5.67 23.36 4.38
C LEU A 36 6.39 24.63 3.93
N PRO A 37 7.52 24.54 3.20
CA PRO A 37 8.12 25.70 2.57
C PRO A 37 7.19 26.23 1.46
N ALA A 38 6.93 27.53 1.49
CA ALA A 38 6.12 28.23 0.49
C ALA A 38 6.83 28.23 -0.88
N CYS A 39 6.17 27.71 -1.91
CA CYS A 39 6.62 27.78 -3.31
C CYS A 39 5.73 28.72 -4.10
N SER A 40 6.31 29.76 -4.69
CA SER A 40 5.68 30.66 -5.66
C SER A 40 6.14 30.31 -7.10
N GLY A 41 5.23 30.27 -8.09
CA GLY A 41 5.58 30.11 -9.52
C GLY A 41 4.49 29.59 -10.45
N ASP A 42 4.42 30.14 -11.63
CA ASP A 42 3.37 30.18 -12.67
C ASP A 42 3.26 28.96 -13.62
N VAL A 43 2.13 28.88 -14.37
CA VAL A 43 1.57 27.73 -15.11
C VAL A 43 1.76 27.82 -16.63
N SER A 44 2.10 26.72 -17.32
CA SER A 44 1.58 26.35 -18.66
C SER A 44 1.99 24.95 -19.15
N GLY A 45 1.01 24.21 -19.60
CA GLY A 45 0.88 23.28 -20.75
C GLY A 45 1.64 21.96 -20.82
N SER A 46 0.89 20.86 -20.80
CA SER A 46 1.10 19.46 -21.29
C SER A 46 1.42 18.40 -20.23
N GLY A 47 0.58 17.38 -20.18
CA GLY A 47 0.67 15.94 -19.76
C GLY A 47 1.68 15.46 -18.74
N VAL A 48 2.25 16.30 -17.92
CA VAL A 48 3.22 15.97 -16.87
C VAL A 48 2.66 16.47 -15.55
N CYS A 49 2.84 15.71 -14.47
CA CYS A 49 2.41 16.08 -13.13
C CYS A 49 2.80 17.53 -12.83
N ARG A 50 1.79 18.43 -12.83
CA ARG A 50 2.01 19.84 -12.59
C ARG A 50 2.06 20.08 -11.09
N LYS A 51 3.26 20.30 -10.58
CA LYS A 51 3.39 21.18 -9.42
C LYS A 51 3.04 22.60 -9.84
N GLY A 52 2.50 23.37 -8.93
CA GLY A 52 2.59 24.84 -9.03
C GLY A 52 4.04 25.34 -8.97
N ALA A 53 5.01 24.63 -9.53
CA ALA A 53 6.39 25.03 -9.83
C ALA A 53 7.15 23.87 -10.51
N GLY A 54 7.21 23.84 -11.84
CA GLY A 54 8.13 23.00 -12.60
C GLY A 54 7.65 21.58 -12.91
N VAL A 55 7.94 21.12 -14.11
CA VAL A 55 7.75 19.75 -14.59
C VAL A 55 8.66 18.82 -13.79
N MET A 56 8.08 17.86 -13.08
CA MET A 56 8.85 16.81 -12.42
C MET A 56 9.20 15.71 -13.42
N GLU A 57 10.46 15.64 -13.80
CA GLU A 57 10.97 14.57 -14.63
C GLU A 57 11.45 13.42 -13.74
N LEU A 58 10.74 12.29 -13.77
CA LEU A 58 11.19 11.06 -13.13
C LEU A 58 12.20 10.37 -14.03
N LYS A 59 13.37 10.03 -13.49
CA LYS A 59 14.45 9.36 -14.24
C LYS A 59 14.73 7.95 -13.70
N ASN A 60 14.50 7.74 -12.39
CA ASN A 60 14.85 6.50 -11.71
C ASN A 60 14.06 6.33 -10.41
N PHE A 61 14.31 5.23 -9.70
CA PHE A 61 13.67 4.91 -8.43
C PHE A 61 13.91 5.96 -7.33
N ASN A 62 15.10 6.56 -7.26
CA ASN A 62 15.39 7.56 -6.23
C ASN A 62 14.58 8.83 -6.46
N ASP A 63 14.44 9.25 -7.73
CA ASP A 63 13.56 10.38 -8.09
C ASP A 63 12.11 10.07 -7.71
N PHE A 64 11.63 8.85 -8.01
CA PHE A 64 10.30 8.41 -7.61
C PHE A 64 10.10 8.50 -6.10
N CYS A 65 11.02 7.97 -5.28
CA CYS A 65 10.92 8.02 -3.82
C CYS A 65 10.94 9.45 -3.27
N ARG A 66 11.78 10.32 -3.84
CA ARG A 66 11.85 11.75 -3.47
C ARG A 66 10.51 12.44 -3.75
N GLU A 67 9.98 12.25 -4.94
CA GLU A 67 8.74 12.89 -5.37
C GLU A 67 7.51 12.30 -4.66
N MET A 68 7.53 11.00 -4.32
CA MET A 68 6.51 10.41 -3.45
C MET A 68 6.42 11.09 -2.09
N ARG A 69 7.56 11.42 -1.48
CA ARG A 69 7.59 12.17 -0.21
C ARG A 69 7.03 13.57 -0.35
N HIS A 70 7.22 14.22 -1.49
CA HIS A 70 6.63 15.54 -1.75
C HIS A 70 5.12 15.48 -1.99
N CYS A 71 4.64 14.48 -2.73
CA CYS A 71 3.21 14.35 -3.05
C CYS A 71 2.40 13.74 -1.90
N GLY A 72 3.02 12.85 -1.15
CA GLY A 72 2.42 12.16 -0.01
C GLY A 72 1.69 10.87 -0.37
N PHE A 73 1.05 10.80 -1.51
CA PHE A 73 0.35 9.61 -2.00
C PHE A 73 0.26 9.62 -3.54
N SER A 74 0.04 8.44 -4.13
CA SER A 74 -0.09 8.29 -5.58
C SER A 74 -0.84 7.01 -5.93
N MET A 75 -1.65 7.02 -6.99
CA MET A 75 -2.09 5.79 -7.63
C MET A 75 -0.89 5.05 -8.24
N GLY A 76 -0.97 3.73 -8.29
CA GLY A 76 0.15 2.86 -8.69
C GLY A 76 0.18 2.45 -10.17
N GLY A 77 -0.71 2.94 -11.01
CA GLY A 77 -0.82 2.51 -12.40
C GLY A 77 -1.49 3.55 -13.31
N GLY A 78 -0.92 4.75 -13.36
CA GLY A 78 -1.47 5.86 -14.14
C GLY A 78 -2.68 6.54 -13.48
N ASN A 79 -3.12 7.67 -14.07
CA ASN A 79 -4.18 8.52 -13.53
C ASN A 79 -5.55 8.35 -14.23
N ALA A 80 -5.85 7.18 -14.74
CA ALA A 80 -7.12 6.90 -15.44
C ALA A 80 -8.39 7.21 -14.62
N LYS A 81 -8.26 7.42 -13.30
CA LYS A 81 -9.35 7.83 -12.40
C LYS A 81 -9.45 9.33 -12.18
N GLY A 82 -8.52 10.12 -12.69
CA GLY A 82 -8.56 11.58 -12.66
C GLY A 82 -8.34 12.18 -11.26
N VAL A 83 -7.63 11.48 -10.35
CA VAL A 83 -7.24 12.02 -9.06
C VAL A 83 -5.79 12.45 -9.08
N PHE A 84 -4.87 11.51 -8.89
CA PHE A 84 -3.45 11.77 -8.96
C PHE A 84 -2.64 10.47 -9.10
N ALA A 85 -1.69 10.48 -10.02
CA ALA A 85 -0.64 9.47 -10.13
C ALA A 85 0.70 10.14 -10.44
N LEU A 86 1.73 9.77 -9.72
CA LEU A 86 3.07 10.31 -9.93
C LEU A 86 3.66 9.83 -11.27
N VAL A 87 3.40 8.58 -11.63
CA VAL A 87 3.60 8.06 -12.99
C VAL A 87 2.24 8.16 -13.69
N ASP A 88 2.02 9.24 -14.44
CA ASP A 88 0.71 9.63 -15.00
C ASP A 88 0.41 9.00 -16.36
N TYR A 89 1.06 7.91 -16.70
CA TYR A 89 0.74 7.09 -17.87
C TYR A 89 0.75 5.61 -17.50
N ASP A 90 0.00 4.83 -18.22
CA ASP A 90 0.00 3.39 -18.07
C ASP A 90 0.98 2.72 -19.05
N TRP A 91 1.11 1.40 -18.91
CA TRP A 91 2.01 0.61 -19.76
C TRP A 91 1.55 0.48 -21.22
N THR A 92 0.35 0.95 -21.58
CA THR A 92 -0.20 0.78 -22.93
C THR A 92 0.24 1.87 -23.91
N ASN A 93 0.69 3.03 -23.40
CA ASN A 93 1.10 4.17 -24.23
C ASN A 93 2.54 4.67 -23.96
N GLN A 94 3.32 3.90 -23.24
CA GLN A 94 4.68 4.30 -22.83
C GLN A 94 5.68 4.49 -23.99
N GLU A 95 5.46 3.83 -25.13
CA GLU A 95 6.34 3.94 -26.31
C GLU A 95 6.27 5.31 -26.97
N GLU A 96 5.18 6.05 -26.75
CA GLU A 96 4.97 7.40 -27.30
C GLU A 96 5.59 8.49 -26.42
N LEU A 97 6.13 8.13 -25.24
CA LEU A 97 6.63 9.05 -24.26
C LEU A 97 8.16 9.11 -24.26
N ASP A 98 8.70 10.32 -24.34
CA ASP A 98 10.13 10.60 -24.15
C ASP A 98 10.47 10.61 -22.66
N THR A 99 10.60 9.43 -22.07
CA THR A 99 10.93 9.23 -20.66
C THR A 99 11.81 7.99 -20.48
N PRO A 100 12.81 8.04 -19.60
CA PRO A 100 13.61 6.86 -19.26
C PRO A 100 12.80 5.81 -18.47
N VAL A 101 11.71 6.21 -17.82
CA VAL A 101 10.86 5.33 -17.02
C VAL A 101 9.96 4.50 -17.92
N LYS A 102 10.08 3.18 -17.85
CA LYS A 102 9.35 2.23 -18.69
C LYS A 102 8.80 1.07 -17.90
N TRP A 103 7.49 0.83 -18.02
CA TRP A 103 6.81 -0.31 -17.40
C TRP A 103 7.27 -1.64 -17.99
N HIS A 104 7.41 -2.64 -17.12
CA HIS A 104 7.71 -4.03 -17.50
C HIS A 104 8.99 -4.23 -18.34
N CYS A 105 9.95 -3.33 -18.20
CA CYS A 105 11.25 -3.50 -18.85
C CYS A 105 12.21 -4.40 -18.05
N GLY A 106 11.87 -4.69 -16.77
CA GLY A 106 12.67 -5.54 -15.88
C GLY A 106 13.89 -4.85 -15.27
N ASP A 107 14.15 -3.58 -15.60
CA ASP A 107 15.22 -2.81 -14.98
C ASP A 107 14.69 -2.15 -13.69
N PRO A 108 15.20 -2.54 -12.50
CA PRO A 108 14.69 -2.02 -11.23
C PRO A 108 14.92 -0.51 -11.04
N GLU A 109 15.80 0.12 -11.81
CA GLU A 109 16.03 1.56 -11.71
C GLU A 109 14.97 2.38 -12.41
N VAL A 110 14.38 1.86 -13.51
CA VAL A 110 13.46 2.62 -14.35
C VAL A 110 12.08 1.98 -14.53
N ASP A 111 11.86 0.78 -13.96
CA ASP A 111 10.59 0.05 -14.09
C ASP A 111 9.66 0.28 -12.89
N PRO A 112 8.54 1.02 -13.04
CA PRO A 112 7.56 1.21 -11.97
C PRO A 112 6.94 -0.10 -11.47
N TRP A 113 6.96 -1.18 -12.25
CA TRP A 113 6.51 -2.49 -11.83
C TRP A 113 7.42 -3.08 -10.74
N GLU A 114 8.72 -2.86 -10.81
CA GLU A 114 9.68 -3.26 -9.76
C GLU A 114 9.64 -2.30 -8.56
N TRP A 115 9.43 -0.98 -8.77
CA TRP A 115 9.40 0.02 -7.70
C TRP A 115 8.40 -0.27 -6.60
N ARG A 116 7.25 -0.87 -6.92
CA ARG A 116 6.21 -1.25 -5.95
C ARG A 116 6.70 -2.23 -4.89
N MET A 117 7.66 -3.10 -5.20
CA MET A 117 8.27 -3.99 -4.23
C MET A 117 9.50 -3.36 -3.57
N ARG A 118 10.29 -2.61 -4.34
CA ARG A 118 11.46 -1.90 -3.81
C ARG A 118 11.09 -0.92 -2.70
N VAL A 119 9.97 -0.19 -2.81
CA VAL A 119 9.54 0.71 -1.72
C VAL A 119 9.27 -0.06 -0.42
N LEU A 120 8.74 -1.27 -0.48
CA LEU A 120 8.49 -2.10 0.70
C LEU A 120 9.78 -2.67 1.31
N GLU A 121 10.78 -2.90 0.48
CA GLU A 121 12.07 -3.50 0.84
C GLU A 121 13.11 -2.43 1.25
N GLU A 122 13.07 -1.22 0.63
CA GLU A 122 14.11 -0.20 0.74
C GLU A 122 13.66 1.10 1.42
N CYS A 123 12.33 1.38 1.51
CA CYS A 123 11.80 2.60 2.12
C CYS A 123 11.03 2.28 3.40
N ALA A 124 11.48 2.84 4.53
CA ALA A 124 10.77 2.67 5.81
C ALA A 124 9.49 3.51 5.90
N ASP A 125 9.37 4.53 5.07
CA ASP A 125 8.38 5.60 5.13
C ASP A 125 7.36 5.57 3.99
N ILE A 126 7.32 4.53 3.15
CA ILE A 126 6.36 4.41 2.05
C ILE A 126 5.65 3.06 2.12
N ALA A 127 4.33 3.08 2.21
CA ALA A 127 3.48 1.90 2.11
C ALA A 127 2.96 1.73 0.67
N TYR A 128 2.76 0.48 0.25
CA TYR A 128 2.13 0.11 -1.02
C TYR A 128 1.10 -0.97 -0.79
N SER A 129 -0.13 -0.73 -1.23
CA SER A 129 -1.23 -1.70 -1.08
C SER A 129 -2.40 -1.34 -2.01
N LYS A 130 -3.45 -2.18 -2.05
CA LYS A 130 -4.68 -1.88 -2.81
C LYS A 130 -5.59 -0.97 -2.00
N VAL A 131 -5.30 0.32 -2.00
CA VAL A 131 -5.97 1.32 -1.15
C VAL A 131 -6.83 2.33 -1.91
N PHE A 132 -6.68 2.45 -3.23
CA PHE A 132 -7.42 3.40 -4.05
C PHE A 132 -8.23 2.70 -5.13
N PHE A 133 -9.55 2.90 -5.16
CA PHE A 133 -10.46 2.30 -6.17
C PHE A 133 -10.30 0.78 -6.34
N LYS A 134 -9.96 0.05 -5.27
CA LYS A 134 -9.62 -1.40 -5.28
C LYS A 134 -8.37 -1.73 -6.11
N THR A 135 -7.59 -0.72 -6.48
CA THR A 135 -6.30 -0.83 -7.17
C THR A 135 -5.16 -0.40 -6.26
N SER A 136 -3.94 -0.69 -6.68
CA SER A 136 -2.75 -0.39 -5.89
C SER A 136 -2.42 1.10 -5.90
N GLY A 137 -1.81 1.55 -4.81
CA GLY A 137 -1.29 2.89 -4.64
C GLY A 137 -0.24 2.96 -3.55
N PHE A 138 0.42 4.09 -3.48
CA PHE A 138 1.46 4.41 -2.52
C PHE A 138 0.98 5.49 -1.56
N ILE A 139 1.35 5.37 -0.29
CA ILE A 139 1.09 6.39 0.74
C ILE A 139 2.33 6.49 1.61
N THR A 140 2.84 7.72 1.82
CA THR A 140 3.96 7.96 2.74
C THR A 140 3.52 7.94 4.20
N GLY A 141 4.47 7.73 5.11
CA GLY A 141 4.23 7.72 6.56
C GLY A 141 3.58 9.02 7.06
N ASP A 142 3.96 10.18 6.49
CA ASP A 142 3.37 11.47 6.84
C ASP A 142 1.88 11.59 6.49
N TRP A 143 1.44 10.90 5.45
CA TRP A 143 0.05 10.93 4.98
C TRP A 143 -0.77 9.72 5.39
N TYR A 144 -0.12 8.64 5.81
CA TYR A 144 -0.80 7.40 6.19
C TYR A 144 -1.81 7.59 7.33
N PRO A 145 -1.50 8.36 8.40
CA PRO A 145 -2.43 8.59 9.50
C PRO A 145 -3.75 9.24 9.07
N TYR A 146 -3.72 10.16 8.12
CA TYR A 146 -4.93 10.82 7.62
C TYR A 146 -5.86 9.84 6.90
N PHE A 147 -5.30 9.00 6.01
CA PHE A 147 -6.09 7.96 5.35
C PHE A 147 -6.59 6.91 6.34
N PHE A 148 -5.76 6.52 7.29
CA PHE A 148 -6.10 5.57 8.34
C PHE A 148 -7.27 6.08 9.19
N ALA A 149 -7.23 7.34 9.63
CA ALA A 149 -8.30 7.98 10.40
C ALA A 149 -9.63 7.97 9.63
N VAL A 150 -9.64 8.36 8.36
CA VAL A 150 -10.87 8.38 7.53
C VAL A 150 -11.43 6.99 7.28
N ARG A 151 -10.55 5.98 7.07
CA ARG A 151 -10.98 4.62 6.69
C ARG A 151 -11.37 3.76 7.88
N ARG A 152 -10.62 3.86 8.97
CA ARG A 152 -10.86 3.11 10.21
C ARG A 152 -11.86 3.83 11.11
N ASN A 153 -11.82 5.15 11.14
CA ASN A 153 -12.68 5.98 11.99
C ASN A 153 -12.73 5.50 13.46
N GLY A 154 -11.57 5.08 13.99
CA GLY A 154 -11.43 4.54 15.35
C GLY A 154 -11.95 3.11 15.55
N GLU A 155 -12.53 2.48 14.53
CA GLU A 155 -13.13 1.14 14.62
C GLU A 155 -12.09 0.03 14.44
N SER A 156 -12.08 -0.95 15.33
CA SER A 156 -11.31 -2.19 15.17
C SER A 156 -11.93 -3.09 14.11
N LEU A 157 -11.19 -4.13 13.66
CA LEU A 157 -11.76 -5.12 12.73
C LEU A 157 -12.88 -5.92 13.41
N GLU A 158 -12.74 -6.23 14.68
CA GLU A 158 -13.72 -6.97 15.48
C GLU A 158 -15.06 -6.21 15.53
N GLU A 159 -15.02 -4.93 15.88
CA GLU A 159 -16.20 -4.06 15.91
C GLU A 159 -16.85 -3.93 14.52
N ALA A 160 -16.03 -3.74 13.48
CA ALA A 160 -16.50 -3.69 12.10
C ALA A 160 -17.16 -5.01 11.66
N TYR A 161 -16.61 -6.15 12.09
CA TYR A 161 -17.17 -7.48 11.80
C TYR A 161 -18.48 -7.72 12.53
N GLU A 162 -18.57 -7.40 13.82
CA GLU A 162 -19.79 -7.53 14.64
C GLU A 162 -20.93 -6.67 14.08
N ARG A 163 -20.62 -5.49 13.56
CA ARG A 163 -21.57 -4.60 12.88
C ARG A 163 -21.96 -5.09 11.48
N GLY A 164 -21.31 -6.13 10.95
CA GLY A 164 -21.53 -6.63 9.58
C GLY A 164 -20.85 -5.81 8.48
N GLY A 165 -19.92 -4.94 8.83
CA GLY A 165 -19.12 -4.13 7.90
C GLY A 165 -17.96 -4.87 7.24
N VAL A 166 -17.57 -6.03 7.79
CA VAL A 166 -16.49 -6.88 7.28
C VAL A 166 -17.02 -8.27 6.99
N SER A 167 -16.65 -8.85 5.85
CA SER A 167 -17.09 -10.18 5.47
C SER A 167 -16.44 -11.28 6.31
N HIS A 168 -17.13 -12.42 6.50
CA HIS A 168 -16.59 -13.57 7.24
C HIS A 168 -15.24 -14.04 6.65
N THR A 169 -15.12 -14.08 5.34
CA THR A 169 -13.86 -14.45 4.67
C THR A 169 -12.73 -13.47 4.98
N ALA A 170 -13.04 -12.16 5.06
CA ALA A 170 -12.07 -11.14 5.45
C ALA A 170 -11.62 -11.34 6.90
N LYS A 171 -12.55 -11.61 7.83
CA LYS A 171 -12.22 -11.94 9.23
C LYS A 171 -11.28 -13.15 9.32
N GLN A 172 -11.58 -14.23 8.59
CA GLN A 172 -10.70 -15.42 8.56
C GLN A 172 -9.29 -15.11 8.04
N ILE A 173 -9.18 -14.28 7.00
CA ILE A 173 -7.87 -13.86 6.46
C ILE A 173 -7.13 -13.00 7.49
N TYR A 174 -7.83 -12.05 8.11
CA TYR A 174 -7.23 -11.17 9.12
C TYR A 174 -6.70 -11.96 10.32
N ASP A 175 -7.43 -12.94 10.83
CA ASP A 175 -7.01 -13.79 11.95
C ASP A 175 -5.70 -14.53 11.65
N ILE A 176 -5.50 -14.92 10.39
CA ILE A 176 -4.25 -15.55 9.96
C ILE A 176 -3.11 -14.52 9.88
N VAL A 177 -3.39 -13.33 9.35
CA VAL A 177 -2.40 -12.28 9.12
C VAL A 177 -2.02 -11.56 10.42
N SER A 178 -2.90 -11.53 11.42
CA SER A 178 -2.63 -10.93 12.73
C SER A 178 -1.51 -11.64 13.51
N GLU A 179 -1.27 -12.92 13.21
CA GLU A 179 -0.19 -13.70 13.84
C GLU A 179 1.22 -13.31 13.32
N GLY A 180 1.31 -12.50 12.24
CA GLY A 180 2.59 -12.03 11.70
C GLY A 180 2.59 -11.81 10.19
N CYS A 181 3.77 -11.82 9.59
CA CYS A 181 3.93 -11.68 8.14
C CYS A 181 3.64 -12.98 7.42
N VAL A 182 2.59 -13.02 6.60
CA VAL A 182 2.12 -14.25 5.95
C VAL A 182 2.03 -14.06 4.43
N ALA A 183 2.62 -14.98 3.67
CA ALA A 183 2.55 -14.94 2.21
C ALA A 183 1.15 -15.39 1.71
N LEU A 184 0.70 -14.83 0.59
CA LEU A 184 -0.59 -15.11 -0.01
C LEU A 184 -0.87 -16.62 -0.17
N HIS A 185 0.12 -17.40 -0.55
CA HIS A 185 -0.04 -18.84 -0.69
C HIS A 185 -0.15 -19.56 0.67
N GLU A 186 0.48 -19.02 1.72
CA GLU A 186 0.38 -19.54 3.08
C GLU A 186 -1.00 -19.20 3.66
N ILE A 187 -1.50 -17.98 3.45
CA ILE A 187 -2.87 -17.59 3.86
C ILE A 187 -3.90 -18.56 3.26
N LYS A 188 -3.78 -18.89 1.97
CA LYS A 188 -4.68 -19.85 1.30
C LYS A 188 -4.61 -21.24 1.93
N THR A 189 -3.42 -21.70 2.26
CA THR A 189 -3.21 -23.03 2.86
C THR A 189 -3.73 -23.08 4.29
N LEU A 190 -3.44 -22.07 5.10
CA LEU A 190 -3.84 -22.00 6.51
C LEU A 190 -5.37 -21.83 6.66
N GLY A 191 -5.98 -21.02 5.78
CA GLY A 191 -7.42 -20.78 5.79
C GLY A 191 -8.22 -21.86 5.05
N GLY A 192 -7.57 -22.83 4.41
CA GLY A 192 -8.25 -23.88 3.64
C GLY A 192 -8.96 -23.37 2.38
N PHE A 193 -8.53 -22.24 1.81
CA PHE A 193 -9.16 -21.66 0.63
C PHE A 193 -8.80 -22.42 -0.64
N GLY A 194 -9.81 -23.04 -1.25
CA GLY A 194 -9.72 -23.80 -2.49
C GLY A 194 -9.85 -22.94 -3.75
N LYS A 195 -9.93 -23.60 -4.89
CA LYS A 195 -10.14 -22.93 -6.19
C LYS A 195 -11.53 -22.29 -6.27
N GLU A 196 -12.51 -22.91 -5.67
CA GLU A 196 -13.90 -22.48 -5.57
C GLU A 196 -14.05 -21.18 -4.76
N ASP A 197 -13.15 -20.93 -3.79
CA ASP A 197 -13.19 -19.73 -2.94
C ASP A 197 -12.51 -18.52 -3.57
N LYS A 198 -11.85 -18.70 -4.74
CA LYS A 198 -10.99 -17.68 -5.34
C LYS A 198 -11.64 -16.29 -5.39
N ALA A 199 -12.87 -16.21 -5.87
CA ALA A 199 -13.55 -14.92 -6.01
C ALA A 199 -13.92 -14.27 -4.67
N LYS A 200 -14.25 -15.07 -3.64
CA LYS A 200 -14.51 -14.58 -2.28
C LYS A 200 -13.21 -14.14 -1.61
N PHE A 201 -12.18 -14.95 -1.73
CA PHE A 201 -10.85 -14.67 -1.19
C PHE A 201 -10.25 -13.38 -1.76
N ASP A 202 -10.25 -13.23 -3.10
CA ASP A 202 -9.68 -12.06 -3.77
C ASP A 202 -10.44 -10.77 -3.38
N ARG A 203 -11.77 -10.84 -3.21
CA ARG A 203 -12.59 -9.71 -2.73
C ARG A 203 -12.28 -9.36 -1.27
N ALA A 204 -12.23 -10.36 -0.40
CA ALA A 204 -11.94 -10.19 1.02
C ALA A 204 -10.53 -9.62 1.25
N LEU A 205 -9.54 -10.06 0.48
CA LEU A 205 -8.19 -9.53 0.55
C LEU A 205 -8.13 -8.04 0.12
N VAL A 206 -8.92 -7.64 -0.87
CA VAL A 206 -9.03 -6.22 -1.27
C VAL A 206 -9.80 -5.42 -0.22
N GLU A 207 -10.88 -5.97 0.33
CA GLU A 207 -11.68 -5.37 1.40
C GLU A 207 -10.79 -4.98 2.61
N LEU A 208 -9.96 -5.91 3.08
CA LEU A 208 -9.05 -5.66 4.20
C LEU A 208 -8.01 -4.58 3.90
N GLN A 209 -7.46 -4.54 2.69
CA GLN A 209 -6.51 -3.51 2.28
C GLN A 209 -7.18 -2.14 2.16
N MET A 210 -8.37 -2.09 1.53
CA MET A 210 -9.17 -0.87 1.40
C MET A 210 -9.59 -0.29 2.76
N GLY A 211 -9.88 -1.16 3.74
CA GLY A 211 -10.20 -0.79 5.11
C GLY A 211 -9.01 -0.46 5.99
N PHE A 212 -7.77 -0.53 5.48
CA PHE A 212 -6.54 -0.32 6.27
C PHE A 212 -6.39 -1.30 7.44
N TYR A 213 -6.87 -2.54 7.29
CA TYR A 213 -6.66 -3.60 8.28
C TYR A 213 -5.37 -4.38 8.02
N ILE A 214 -5.05 -4.63 6.73
CA ILE A 214 -3.80 -5.26 6.31
C ILE A 214 -3.11 -4.46 5.21
N THR A 215 -1.80 -4.66 5.09
CA THR A 215 -1.00 -4.06 4.01
C THR A 215 0.02 -5.06 3.46
N MET A 216 0.56 -4.76 2.29
CA MET A 216 1.67 -5.52 1.71
C MET A 216 2.97 -5.14 2.42
N THR A 217 3.86 -6.11 2.67
CA THR A 217 5.15 -5.87 3.29
C THR A 217 6.34 -6.43 2.50
N GLY A 218 6.09 -7.11 1.40
CA GLY A 218 7.13 -7.66 0.56
C GLY A 218 6.69 -8.86 -0.27
N ARG A 219 7.64 -9.70 -0.64
CA ARG A 219 7.43 -10.89 -1.46
C ARG A 219 8.19 -12.10 -0.91
N LYS A 220 7.65 -13.30 -1.13
CA LYS A 220 8.23 -14.55 -0.68
C LYS A 220 7.98 -15.66 -1.69
N GLN A 221 8.98 -16.46 -2.03
CA GLN A 221 8.80 -17.66 -2.85
C GLN A 221 8.31 -18.84 -2.01
N LYS A 222 7.63 -19.77 -2.68
CA LYS A 222 7.31 -21.07 -2.09
C LYS A 222 8.59 -21.87 -1.90
N LYS A 223 8.64 -22.67 -0.83
CA LYS A 223 9.72 -23.63 -0.60
C LYS A 223 9.19 -25.05 -0.73
N SER A 224 9.95 -25.88 -1.43
CA SER A 224 9.71 -27.32 -1.48
C SER A 224 9.98 -27.96 -0.11
N LYS A 225 9.62 -29.24 0.06
CA LYS A 225 9.95 -30.02 1.26
C LYS A 225 11.47 -30.12 1.54
N TYR A 226 12.29 -29.84 0.55
CA TYR A 226 13.76 -29.82 0.66
C TYR A 226 14.34 -28.42 0.88
N GLY A 227 13.48 -27.38 1.10
CA GLY A 227 13.90 -26.00 1.31
C GLY A 227 14.25 -25.22 0.03
N ILE A 228 14.12 -25.85 -1.14
CA ILE A 228 14.43 -25.20 -2.44
C ILE A 228 13.27 -24.28 -2.82
N GLU A 229 13.57 -23.04 -3.14
CA GLU A 229 12.60 -22.06 -3.62
C GLU A 229 12.13 -22.39 -5.04
N TYR A 230 10.85 -22.25 -5.28
CA TYR A 230 10.23 -22.53 -6.59
C TYR A 230 9.01 -21.68 -6.87
N GLY A 231 8.70 -21.50 -8.16
CA GLY A 231 7.54 -20.75 -8.62
C GLY A 231 7.72 -19.23 -8.52
N TRP A 232 6.62 -18.49 -8.74
CA TRP A 232 6.61 -17.04 -8.68
C TRP A 232 6.58 -16.54 -7.24
N ASN A 233 7.15 -15.36 -7.03
CA ASN A 233 7.05 -14.65 -5.77
C ASN A 233 5.58 -14.39 -5.40
N SER A 234 5.24 -14.67 -4.16
CA SER A 234 3.93 -14.42 -3.57
C SER A 234 4.01 -13.18 -2.68
N THR A 235 3.05 -12.28 -2.81
CA THR A 235 2.96 -11.10 -1.93
C THR A 235 2.81 -11.53 -0.48
N VAL A 236 3.52 -10.86 0.42
CA VAL A 236 3.44 -11.03 1.86
C VAL A 236 2.58 -9.92 2.46
N PHE A 237 1.72 -10.28 3.39
CA PHE A 237 0.83 -9.36 4.10
C PHE A 237 1.08 -9.39 5.60
N THR A 238 0.82 -8.28 6.25
CA THR A 238 0.79 -8.12 7.70
C THR A 238 -0.31 -7.12 8.07
N THR A 239 -0.65 -7.00 9.36
CA THR A 239 -1.54 -5.93 9.81
C THR A 239 -0.88 -4.57 9.61
N VAL A 240 -1.69 -3.52 9.46
CA VAL A 240 -1.18 -2.15 9.30
C VAL A 240 -0.39 -1.71 10.52
N GLU A 241 -0.86 -2.08 11.70
CA GLU A 241 -0.22 -1.79 12.98
C GLU A 241 1.19 -2.43 13.06
N ASN A 242 1.31 -3.72 12.70
CA ASN A 242 2.60 -4.42 12.68
C ASN A 242 3.54 -3.84 11.63
N PHE A 243 3.03 -3.50 10.44
CA PHE A 243 3.82 -2.90 9.36
C PHE A 243 4.53 -1.62 9.82
N TRP A 244 3.81 -0.73 10.48
CA TRP A 244 4.37 0.53 10.95
C TRP A 244 5.19 0.37 12.24
N ALA A 245 4.79 -0.52 13.15
CA ALA A 245 5.57 -0.82 14.35
C ALA A 245 6.97 -1.36 14.02
N GLU A 246 7.10 -2.24 13.01
CA GLU A 246 8.40 -2.74 12.54
C GLU A 246 9.30 -1.64 11.94
N ARG A 247 8.70 -0.52 11.54
CA ARG A 247 9.37 0.68 11.01
C ARG A 247 9.57 1.78 12.06
N ASN A 248 9.34 1.44 13.34
CA ASN A 248 9.41 2.36 14.49
C ASN A 248 8.48 3.58 14.36
N PHE A 249 7.34 3.39 13.70
CA PHE A 249 6.34 4.42 13.51
C PHE A 249 5.03 4.04 14.23
N VAL A 250 4.53 4.93 15.06
CA VAL A 250 3.22 4.80 15.72
C VAL A 250 2.23 5.68 14.98
N ILE A 251 1.16 5.09 14.46
CA ILE A 251 0.11 5.85 13.78
C ILE A 251 -0.62 6.71 14.83
N PRO A 252 -0.57 8.05 14.72
CA PRO A 252 -1.29 8.91 15.66
C PRO A 252 -2.80 8.83 15.42
N GLU A 253 -3.57 9.00 16.50
CA GLU A 253 -5.00 9.23 16.40
C GLU A 253 -5.28 10.61 15.84
N LEU A 254 -6.06 10.69 14.78
CA LEU A 254 -6.49 11.91 14.13
C LEU A 254 -8.01 11.92 13.96
N ASP A 255 -8.60 13.12 13.94
CA ASP A 255 -10.01 13.29 13.58
C ASP A 255 -10.24 12.92 12.11
N ALA A 256 -11.29 12.16 11.85
CA ALA A 256 -11.58 11.68 10.50
C ALA A 256 -12.09 12.80 9.58
N GLY A 257 -12.79 13.81 10.10
CA GLY A 257 -13.28 14.94 9.34
C GLY A 257 -12.16 15.87 8.92
N ASP A 258 -11.29 16.26 9.86
CA ASP A 258 -10.11 17.09 9.60
C ASP A 258 -9.15 16.38 8.65
N SER A 259 -8.98 15.07 8.83
CA SER A 259 -8.16 14.23 7.97
C SER A 259 -8.70 14.18 6.53
N TYR A 260 -10.02 14.07 6.37
CA TYR A 260 -10.66 14.10 5.06
C TYR A 260 -10.38 15.42 4.33
N GLU A 261 -10.59 16.55 4.99
CA GLU A 261 -10.33 17.87 4.38
C GLU A 261 -8.84 18.05 4.05
N LYS A 262 -7.96 17.61 4.92
CA LYS A 262 -6.51 17.67 4.67
C LYS A 262 -6.09 16.89 3.41
N ILE A 263 -6.61 15.67 3.23
CA ILE A 263 -6.33 14.87 2.02
C ILE A 263 -6.97 15.54 0.79
N ARG A 264 -8.19 16.06 0.92
CA ARG A 264 -8.90 16.73 -0.15
C ARG A 264 -8.14 17.97 -0.66
N GLU A 265 -7.67 18.81 0.25
CA GLU A 265 -6.84 19.98 -0.07
C GLU A 265 -5.58 19.57 -0.84
N GLN A 266 -4.87 18.54 -0.38
CA GLN A 266 -3.69 18.03 -1.06
C GLN A 266 -4.01 17.51 -2.46
N ILE A 267 -5.11 16.79 -2.64
CA ILE A 267 -5.54 16.33 -3.97
C ILE A 267 -5.76 17.52 -4.90
N LEU A 268 -6.47 18.56 -4.45
CA LEU A 268 -6.74 19.74 -5.26
C LEU A 268 -5.47 20.56 -5.55
N LEU A 269 -4.47 20.53 -4.66
CA LEU A 269 -3.15 21.10 -4.91
C LEU A 269 -2.40 20.33 -6.00
N LEU A 270 -2.47 19.00 -5.97
CA LEU A 270 -1.80 18.12 -6.95
C LEU A 270 -2.54 18.07 -8.30
N ASN A 271 -3.86 18.10 -8.25
CA ASN A 271 -4.75 18.09 -9.43
C ASN A 271 -5.97 18.99 -9.21
N PRO A 272 -5.90 20.27 -9.57
CA PRO A 272 -7.02 21.21 -9.43
C PRO A 272 -8.28 20.83 -10.24
N ALA A 273 -8.15 19.94 -11.23
CA ALA A 273 -9.26 19.49 -12.07
C ALA A 273 -9.93 18.21 -11.55
N ALA A 274 -9.51 17.69 -10.40
CA ALA A 274 -10.09 16.47 -9.82
C ALA A 274 -11.56 16.71 -9.40
N GLU A 275 -12.44 15.81 -9.81
CA GLU A 275 -13.86 15.88 -9.50
C GLU A 275 -14.16 15.48 -8.04
N GLU A 276 -14.97 16.24 -7.32
CA GLU A 276 -15.36 15.98 -5.93
C GLU A 276 -15.89 14.56 -5.69
N LYS A 277 -16.70 14.04 -6.62
CA LYS A 277 -17.22 12.68 -6.53
C LYS A 277 -16.09 11.63 -6.55
N THR A 278 -15.05 11.89 -7.34
CA THR A 278 -13.89 10.99 -7.48
C THR A 278 -12.95 11.15 -6.30
N ILE A 279 -12.72 12.39 -5.83
CA ILE A 279 -11.96 12.68 -4.60
C ILE A 279 -12.57 11.92 -3.42
N ARG A 280 -13.88 12.02 -3.23
CA ARG A 280 -14.59 11.33 -2.14
C ARG A 280 -14.37 9.81 -2.17
N LYS A 281 -14.44 9.19 -3.37
CA LYS A 281 -14.19 7.75 -3.53
C LYS A 281 -12.73 7.39 -3.30
N PHE A 282 -11.81 8.26 -3.69
CA PHE A 282 -10.39 8.06 -3.45
C PHE A 282 -10.07 8.06 -1.95
N ILE A 283 -10.65 9.01 -1.22
CA ILE A 283 -10.40 9.17 0.22
C ILE A 283 -11.13 8.08 1.03
N LYS A 284 -12.43 7.86 0.79
CA LYS A 284 -13.27 6.96 1.60
C LYS A 284 -13.22 5.47 1.19
N GLY A 285 -12.83 5.16 -0.04
CA GLY A 285 -12.76 3.78 -0.55
C GLY A 285 -13.92 3.34 -1.41
#